data_d66faf05730fa52675d8d71d69722b36
#
_entry.id   d66faf05730fa52675d8d71d69722b36
#
_cell.length_a   1.000
_cell.length_b   1.000
_cell.length_c   1.000
_cell.angle_alpha   90.00
_cell.angle_beta   90.00
_cell.angle_gamma   90.00
#
_symmetry.space_group_name_H-M   'P 1'
#
loop_
_entity.id
_entity.type
_entity.pdbx_description
1 polymer ?
#
loop_
_entity_poly.entity_id
_entity_poly.type
_entity_poly.pdbx_seq_one_letter_code
_entity_poly.pdbx_strand_id
1 'polypeptide(L)'
;MDESTVAEYLDRYDETQGLLPEKLEAFGQQYREQGYLTRDQLHEIAYLSSTRSAYHVESNPEERCREVTRNVRAVDGDFSKVRLITGLSGFRAPTASCVLAALDPDRHAVVDTRVWATLERFDHLDGRKESFDADDYVTMVGPIREIAADTGHTPAEVGYALFAYDAVHREGTLH
;
A
#
# COMPACT_ATOMS: atom_id res chain seq x y z
N MET A 1 -0.76 13.87 -12.70
CA MET A 1 0.71 13.84 -12.38
C MET A 1 1.42 13.31 -13.62
N ASP A 2 2.46 13.96 -14.09
CA ASP A 2 3.22 13.52 -15.27
C ASP A 2 4.45 12.66 -14.90
N GLU A 3 5.11 12.06 -15.91
CA GLU A 3 6.27 11.18 -15.74
C GLU A 3 7.41 11.84 -14.97
N SER A 4 7.74 13.10 -15.28
CA SER A 4 8.84 13.82 -14.63
C SER A 4 8.56 14.07 -13.15
N THR A 5 7.31 14.35 -12.81
CA THR A 5 6.87 14.52 -11.42
C THR A 5 6.92 13.20 -10.66
N VAL A 6 6.46 12.09 -11.26
CA VAL A 6 6.55 10.77 -10.61
C VAL A 6 8.01 10.42 -10.32
N ALA A 7 8.90 10.55 -11.31
CA ALA A 7 10.33 10.25 -11.15
C ALA A 7 10.96 11.13 -10.06
N GLU A 8 10.71 12.45 -10.04
CA GLU A 8 11.22 13.36 -9.02
C GLU A 8 10.81 12.95 -7.60
N TYR A 9 9.54 12.58 -7.41
CA TYR A 9 9.05 12.24 -6.06
C TYR A 9 9.34 10.80 -5.65
N LEU A 10 9.64 9.90 -6.57
CA LEU A 10 10.25 8.61 -6.25
C LEU A 10 11.65 8.79 -5.66
N ASP A 11 12.49 9.61 -6.27
CA ASP A 11 13.83 9.93 -5.75
C ASP A 11 13.75 10.56 -4.35
N ARG A 12 12.72 11.38 -4.11
CA ARG A 12 12.49 12.03 -2.80
C ARG A 12 11.85 11.13 -1.75
N TYR A 13 11.26 10.00 -2.14
CA TYR A 13 10.58 9.12 -1.19
C TYR A 13 11.56 8.58 -0.14
N ASP A 14 12.75 8.16 -0.55
CA ASP A 14 13.79 7.63 0.34
C ASP A 14 14.25 8.67 1.37
N GLU A 15 14.26 9.95 0.99
CA GLU A 15 14.58 11.06 1.88
C GLU A 15 13.49 11.30 2.94
N THR A 16 12.24 10.93 2.66
CA THR A 16 11.07 11.26 3.51
C THR A 16 10.64 10.12 4.42
N GLN A 17 10.80 8.84 4.02
CA GLN A 17 10.24 7.69 4.73
C GLN A 17 11.17 6.48 4.85
N GLY A 18 12.36 6.52 4.23
CA GLY A 18 13.34 5.44 4.30
C GLY A 18 12.90 4.17 3.55
N LEU A 19 13.31 3.01 4.04
CA LEU A 19 13.42 1.73 3.35
C LEU A 19 12.11 0.94 3.08
N LEU A 20 10.91 1.55 3.03
CA LEU A 20 9.66 0.80 2.81
C LEU A 20 9.58 0.10 1.45
N PRO A 21 9.91 0.71 0.30
CA PRO A 21 9.88 0.06 -1.01
C PRO A 21 10.76 -1.17 -1.08
N GLU A 22 12.01 -1.06 -0.66
CA GLU A 22 12.99 -2.16 -0.66
C GLU A 22 12.55 -3.32 0.22
N LYS A 23 11.97 -3.02 1.39
CA LYS A 23 11.45 -4.04 2.30
C LYS A 23 10.24 -4.77 1.71
N LEU A 24 9.30 -4.03 1.10
CA LEU A 24 8.14 -4.63 0.45
C LEU A 24 8.57 -5.50 -0.74
N GLU A 25 9.55 -5.07 -1.53
CA GLU A 25 10.13 -5.88 -2.61
C GLU A 25 10.75 -7.19 -2.08
N ALA A 26 11.51 -7.12 -0.98
CA ALA A 26 12.08 -8.31 -0.34
C ALA A 26 11.00 -9.30 0.12
N PHE A 27 9.90 -8.83 0.72
CA PHE A 27 8.76 -9.68 1.06
C PHE A 27 8.07 -10.26 -0.16
N GLY A 28 7.95 -9.48 -1.23
CA GLY A 28 7.44 -9.96 -2.52
C GLY A 28 8.29 -11.08 -3.11
N GLN A 29 9.61 -10.97 -3.03
CA GLN A 29 10.51 -12.02 -3.45
C GLN A 29 10.33 -13.29 -2.60
N GLN A 30 10.33 -13.18 -1.27
CA GLN A 30 10.08 -14.31 -0.37
C GLN A 30 8.73 -14.97 -0.65
N TYR A 31 7.70 -14.16 -0.91
CA TYR A 31 6.39 -14.69 -1.31
C TYR A 31 6.45 -15.49 -2.62
N ARG A 32 7.15 -15.00 -3.65
CA ARG A 32 7.32 -15.74 -4.93
C ARG A 32 8.03 -17.07 -4.74
N GLU A 33 8.97 -17.15 -3.81
CA GLU A 33 9.73 -18.35 -3.50
C GLU A 33 8.93 -19.39 -2.70
N GLN A 34 8.16 -18.94 -1.69
CA GLN A 34 7.47 -19.85 -0.75
C GLN A 34 5.96 -19.96 -0.97
N GLY A 35 5.35 -19.05 -1.73
CA GLY A 35 3.93 -19.07 -2.07
C GLY A 35 2.97 -18.51 -1.00
N TYR A 36 3.48 -17.96 0.10
CA TYR A 36 2.73 -17.35 1.20
C TYR A 36 3.60 -16.35 1.96
N LEU A 37 3.00 -15.61 2.89
CA LEU A 37 3.72 -14.86 3.93
C LEU A 37 3.42 -15.48 5.30
N THR A 38 4.44 -15.52 6.14
CA THR A 38 4.34 -15.94 7.54
C THR A 38 3.72 -14.84 8.39
N ARG A 39 3.27 -15.18 9.61
CA ARG A 39 2.80 -14.18 10.56
C ARG A 39 3.88 -13.13 10.88
N ASP A 40 5.13 -13.55 11.04
CA ASP A 40 6.23 -12.63 11.36
C ASP A 40 6.51 -11.66 10.19
N GLN A 41 6.48 -12.13 8.94
CA GLN A 41 6.58 -11.26 7.76
C GLN A 41 5.40 -10.26 7.68
N LEU A 42 4.19 -10.72 7.94
CA LEU A 42 3.01 -9.85 8.01
C LEU A 42 3.09 -8.84 9.15
N HIS A 43 3.64 -9.23 10.31
CA HIS A 43 3.89 -8.32 11.43
C HIS A 43 4.87 -7.22 11.03
N GLU A 44 5.98 -7.57 10.35
CA GLU A 44 6.94 -6.58 9.88
C GLU A 44 6.33 -5.60 8.86
N ILE A 45 5.55 -6.10 7.89
CA ILE A 45 4.83 -5.24 6.94
C ILE A 45 3.85 -4.31 7.69
N ALA A 46 3.10 -4.84 8.65
CA ALA A 46 2.19 -4.03 9.46
C ALA A 46 2.93 -2.97 10.28
N TYR A 47 4.09 -3.30 10.83
CA TYR A 47 4.93 -2.38 11.60
C TYR A 47 5.46 -1.23 10.76
N LEU A 48 5.83 -1.49 9.50
CA LEU A 48 6.25 -0.45 8.54
C LEU A 48 5.11 0.54 8.23
N SER A 49 3.86 0.03 8.14
CA SER A 49 2.69 0.84 7.86
C SER A 49 2.16 1.57 9.10
N SER A 50 2.08 0.88 10.25
CA SER A 50 1.51 1.42 11.49
C SER A 50 2.00 0.65 12.71
N THR A 51 2.89 1.26 13.47
CA THR A 51 3.40 0.68 14.73
C THR A 51 2.30 0.41 15.76
N ARG A 52 1.20 1.19 15.74
CA ARG A 52 0.10 1.06 16.71
C ARG A 52 -0.73 -0.21 16.54
N SER A 53 -0.87 -0.73 15.32
CA SER A 53 -1.71 -1.88 15.02
C SER A 53 -0.92 -3.17 14.81
N ALA A 54 0.39 -3.07 14.62
CA ALA A 54 1.23 -4.21 14.29
C ALA A 54 1.19 -5.33 15.36
N TYR A 55 1.16 -4.99 16.65
CA TYR A 55 1.10 -6.00 17.72
C TYR A 55 -0.16 -6.89 17.67
N HIS A 56 -1.25 -6.41 17.05
CA HIS A 56 -2.45 -7.25 16.89
C HIS A 56 -2.24 -8.40 15.91
N VAL A 57 -1.25 -8.27 14.99
CA VAL A 57 -0.93 -9.32 14.02
C VAL A 57 -0.50 -10.61 14.73
N GLU A 58 0.19 -10.50 15.88
CA GLU A 58 0.66 -11.65 16.66
C GLU A 58 -0.48 -12.55 17.17
N SER A 59 -1.69 -12.00 17.30
CA SER A 59 -2.87 -12.77 17.72
C SER A 59 -3.43 -13.70 16.64
N ASN A 60 -3.00 -13.54 15.37
CA ASN A 60 -3.45 -14.42 14.31
C ASN A 60 -2.71 -15.78 14.37
N PRO A 61 -3.43 -16.89 14.18
CA PRO A 61 -2.78 -18.19 13.99
C PRO A 61 -1.86 -18.15 12.76
N GLU A 62 -0.66 -18.70 12.88
CA GLU A 62 0.32 -18.78 11.79
C GLU A 62 -0.29 -19.37 10.51
N GLU A 63 -1.02 -20.48 10.64
CA GLU A 63 -1.64 -21.15 9.48
C GLU A 63 -2.67 -20.27 8.76
N ARG A 64 -3.42 -19.44 9.51
CA ARG A 64 -4.36 -18.48 8.90
C ARG A 64 -3.64 -17.39 8.12
N CYS A 65 -2.50 -16.90 8.62
CA CYS A 65 -1.67 -15.93 7.89
C CYS A 65 -1.20 -16.49 6.56
N ARG A 66 -0.72 -17.73 6.57
CA ARG A 66 -0.29 -18.44 5.36
C ARG A 66 -1.46 -18.72 4.42
N GLU A 67 -2.59 -19.14 4.92
CA GLU A 67 -3.80 -19.41 4.14
C GLU A 67 -4.29 -18.15 3.43
N VAL A 68 -4.45 -17.05 4.15
CA VAL A 68 -4.92 -15.78 3.59
C VAL A 68 -3.99 -15.30 2.49
N THR A 69 -2.68 -15.25 2.74
CA THR A 69 -1.72 -14.73 1.75
C THR A 69 -1.54 -15.67 0.56
N ARG A 70 -1.65 -16.99 0.75
CA ARG A 70 -1.66 -17.95 -0.35
C ARG A 70 -2.85 -17.75 -1.29
N ASN A 71 -4.03 -17.47 -0.73
CA ASN A 71 -5.26 -17.38 -1.49
C ASN A 71 -5.51 -15.99 -2.10
N VAL A 72 -4.91 -14.92 -1.59
CA VAL A 72 -5.19 -13.56 -2.03
C VAL A 72 -4.94 -13.32 -3.52
N ARG A 73 -3.97 -14.00 -4.14
CA ARG A 73 -3.71 -13.91 -5.58
C ARG A 73 -4.77 -14.60 -6.43
N ALA A 74 -5.40 -15.65 -5.90
CA ALA A 74 -6.44 -16.40 -6.60
C ALA A 74 -7.82 -15.71 -6.54
N VAL A 75 -7.97 -14.72 -5.66
CA VAL A 75 -9.20 -13.95 -5.53
C VAL A 75 -9.25 -12.88 -6.62
N ASP A 76 -10.38 -12.81 -7.34
CA ASP A 76 -10.62 -11.74 -8.30
C ASP A 76 -11.17 -10.48 -7.60
N GLY A 77 -10.79 -9.31 -8.16
CA GLY A 77 -11.24 -8.01 -7.70
C GLY A 77 -10.49 -7.46 -6.48
N ASP A 78 -10.15 -6.19 -6.57
CA ASP A 78 -9.35 -5.49 -5.55
C ASP A 78 -10.07 -5.39 -4.21
N PHE A 79 -11.40 -5.13 -4.22
CA PHE A 79 -12.23 -5.13 -3.02
C PHE A 79 -12.09 -6.45 -2.24
N SER A 80 -12.25 -7.58 -2.93
CA SER A 80 -12.21 -8.91 -2.30
C SER A 80 -10.83 -9.23 -1.75
N LYS A 81 -9.75 -8.82 -2.43
CA LYS A 81 -8.37 -8.98 -1.95
C LYS A 81 -8.13 -8.22 -0.65
N VAL A 82 -8.54 -6.94 -0.60
CA VAL A 82 -8.43 -6.12 0.62
C VAL A 82 -9.27 -6.74 1.75
N ARG A 83 -10.51 -7.15 1.47
CA ARG A 83 -11.38 -7.79 2.46
C ARG A 83 -10.79 -9.08 3.03
N LEU A 84 -10.14 -9.89 2.20
CA LEU A 84 -9.48 -11.11 2.65
C LEU A 84 -8.35 -10.80 3.64
N ILE A 85 -7.46 -9.85 3.33
CA ILE A 85 -6.35 -9.47 4.21
C ILE A 85 -6.86 -8.78 5.48
N THR A 86 -7.86 -7.91 5.39
CA THR A 86 -8.44 -7.21 6.55
C THR A 86 -9.25 -8.15 7.48
N GLY A 87 -9.46 -9.39 7.09
CA GLY A 87 -9.93 -10.46 7.98
C GLY A 87 -8.90 -10.90 9.02
N LEU A 88 -7.64 -10.56 8.85
CA LEU A 88 -6.58 -10.74 9.86
C LEU A 88 -6.59 -9.58 10.86
N SER A 89 -6.38 -9.90 12.14
CA SER A 89 -6.21 -8.90 13.19
C SER A 89 -4.99 -8.00 12.88
N GLY A 90 -5.12 -6.71 13.11
CA GLY A 90 -4.05 -5.74 12.86
C GLY A 90 -4.05 -5.14 11.45
N PHE A 91 -4.91 -5.62 10.54
CA PHE A 91 -4.99 -5.11 9.17
C PHE A 91 -6.23 -4.25 8.93
N ARG A 92 -6.01 -3.03 8.47
CA ARG A 92 -7.00 -2.16 7.83
C ARG A 92 -6.59 -1.95 6.37
N ALA A 93 -7.42 -1.28 5.57
CA ALA A 93 -7.14 -1.10 4.14
C ALA A 93 -5.75 -0.50 3.85
N PRO A 94 -5.23 0.52 4.56
CA PRO A 94 -3.88 1.01 4.33
C PRO A 94 -2.79 -0.05 4.57
N THR A 95 -2.87 -0.79 5.68
CA THR A 95 -1.88 -1.85 5.97
C THR A 95 -2.02 -3.04 5.02
N ALA A 96 -3.27 -3.39 4.63
CA ALA A 96 -3.52 -4.42 3.62
C ALA A 96 -2.96 -4.03 2.25
N SER A 97 -2.98 -2.74 1.90
CA SER A 97 -2.40 -2.25 0.65
C SER A 97 -0.89 -2.47 0.58
N CYS A 98 -0.17 -2.38 1.71
CA CYS A 98 1.26 -2.71 1.76
C CYS A 98 1.51 -4.18 1.42
N VAL A 99 0.65 -5.09 1.92
CA VAL A 99 0.73 -6.52 1.56
C VAL A 99 0.48 -6.69 0.07
N LEU A 100 -0.58 -6.10 -0.48
CA LEU A 100 -0.90 -6.21 -1.90
C LEU A 100 0.21 -5.65 -2.79
N ALA A 101 0.78 -4.49 -2.46
CA ALA A 101 1.89 -3.89 -3.19
C ALA A 101 3.17 -4.76 -3.13
N ALA A 102 3.42 -5.44 -2.00
CA ALA A 102 4.52 -6.40 -1.91
C ALA A 102 4.30 -7.64 -2.80
N LEU A 103 3.06 -8.15 -2.87
CA LEU A 103 2.75 -9.36 -3.63
C LEU A 103 2.69 -9.13 -5.15
N ASP A 104 2.20 -7.96 -5.58
CA ASP A 104 1.99 -7.63 -6.99
C ASP A 104 2.10 -6.10 -7.22
N PRO A 105 3.32 -5.55 -7.25
CA PRO A 105 3.57 -4.11 -7.40
C PRO A 105 3.11 -3.54 -8.76
N ASP A 106 2.98 -4.41 -9.77
CA ASP A 106 2.50 -4.04 -11.11
C ASP A 106 0.98 -3.78 -11.14
N ARG A 107 0.26 -4.15 -10.08
CA ARG A 107 -1.19 -3.99 -9.99
C ARG A 107 -1.66 -3.21 -8.77
N HIS A 108 -0.87 -3.16 -7.71
CA HIS A 108 -1.27 -2.63 -6.42
C HIS A 108 -0.33 -1.53 -5.94
N ALA A 109 -0.86 -0.60 -5.18
CA ALA A 109 -0.14 0.50 -4.57
C ALA A 109 -0.37 0.54 -3.07
N VAL A 110 0.60 1.08 -2.33
CA VAL A 110 0.39 1.50 -0.95
C VAL A 110 -0.49 2.74 -0.94
N VAL A 111 -1.53 2.73 -0.12
CA VAL A 111 -2.48 3.84 0.00
C VAL A 111 -2.66 4.25 1.46
N ASP A 112 -2.76 5.56 1.68
CA ASP A 112 -2.99 6.17 2.99
C ASP A 112 -3.62 7.57 2.85
N THR A 113 -3.66 8.33 3.94
CA THR A 113 -4.20 9.68 3.96
C THR A 113 -3.40 10.67 3.11
N ARG A 114 -2.09 10.44 2.93
CA ARG A 114 -1.23 11.30 2.10
C ARG A 114 -1.47 11.04 0.62
N VAL A 115 -1.57 9.78 0.23
CA VAL A 115 -1.91 9.37 -1.14
C VAL A 115 -3.28 9.92 -1.52
N TRP A 116 -4.28 9.81 -0.63
CA TRP A 116 -5.60 10.41 -0.85
C TRP A 116 -5.51 11.93 -1.09
N ALA A 117 -4.79 12.65 -0.21
CA ALA A 117 -4.66 14.11 -0.30
C ALA A 117 -3.95 14.55 -1.58
N THR A 118 -2.99 13.77 -2.08
CA THR A 118 -2.33 14.07 -3.34
C THR A 118 -3.25 13.80 -4.52
N LEU A 119 -4.00 12.70 -4.52
CA LEU A 119 -5.00 12.42 -5.57
C LEU A 119 -6.09 13.49 -5.61
N GLU A 120 -6.56 13.98 -4.45
CA GLU A 120 -7.49 15.12 -4.37
C GLU A 120 -6.85 16.39 -4.97
N ARG A 121 -5.61 16.71 -4.65
CA ARG A 121 -4.89 17.88 -5.17
C ARG A 121 -4.72 17.86 -6.69
N PHE A 122 -4.67 16.69 -7.29
CA PHE A 122 -4.61 16.49 -8.74
C PHE A 122 -5.98 16.24 -9.38
N ASP A 123 -7.08 16.55 -8.68
CA ASP A 123 -8.47 16.43 -9.15
C ASP A 123 -8.89 14.99 -9.53
N HIS A 124 -8.25 13.97 -8.95
CA HIS A 124 -8.64 12.58 -9.13
C HIS A 124 -9.68 12.10 -8.12
N LEU A 125 -9.74 12.74 -6.95
CA LEU A 125 -10.68 12.42 -5.86
C LEU A 125 -11.26 13.69 -5.25
N ASP A 126 -12.42 13.56 -4.62
CA ASP A 126 -13.09 14.67 -3.92
C ASP A 126 -13.09 14.49 -2.40
N GLY A 127 -12.83 15.56 -1.70
CA GLY A 127 -12.99 15.69 -0.26
C GLY A 127 -11.91 14.98 0.57
N ARG A 128 -11.78 15.39 1.83
CA ARG A 128 -10.81 14.83 2.77
C ARG A 128 -11.35 13.56 3.41
N LYS A 129 -10.48 12.55 3.55
CA LYS A 129 -10.79 11.29 4.23
C LYS A 129 -9.67 10.87 5.18
N GLU A 130 -10.04 10.35 6.37
CA GLU A 130 -9.09 9.97 7.42
C GLU A 130 -9.13 8.48 7.77
N SER A 131 -10.15 7.77 7.33
CA SER A 131 -10.31 6.34 7.56
C SER A 131 -10.72 5.65 6.27
N PHE A 132 -10.10 4.52 5.97
CA PHE A 132 -10.24 3.82 4.70
C PHE A 132 -10.68 2.38 4.91
N ASP A 133 -11.58 1.95 4.03
CA ASP A 133 -12.01 0.57 3.88
C ASP A 133 -11.64 0.00 2.50
N ALA A 134 -12.23 -1.14 2.13
CA ALA A 134 -11.92 -1.79 0.86
C ALA A 134 -12.47 -1.03 -0.36
N ASP A 135 -13.60 -0.34 -0.23
CA ASP A 135 -14.15 0.48 -1.31
C ASP A 135 -13.28 1.71 -1.56
N ASP A 136 -12.73 2.30 -0.49
CA ASP A 136 -11.79 3.41 -0.61
C ASP A 136 -10.49 3.01 -1.30
N TYR A 137 -10.00 1.80 -1.01
CA TYR A 137 -8.85 1.26 -1.73
C TYR A 137 -9.12 1.16 -3.23
N VAL A 138 -10.28 0.61 -3.62
CA VAL A 138 -10.67 0.51 -5.04
C VAL A 138 -10.77 1.90 -5.68
N THR A 139 -11.33 2.86 -4.95
CA THR A 139 -11.46 4.25 -5.40
C THR A 139 -10.08 4.90 -5.65
N MET A 140 -9.09 4.64 -4.79
CA MET A 140 -7.73 5.19 -4.95
C MET A 140 -6.91 4.47 -6.03
N VAL A 141 -6.99 3.14 -6.09
CA VAL A 141 -6.12 2.36 -6.98
C VAL A 141 -6.44 2.55 -8.46
N GLY A 142 -7.67 2.93 -8.80
CA GLY A 142 -8.07 3.26 -10.17
C GLY A 142 -7.22 4.40 -10.76
N PRO A 143 -7.31 5.62 -10.23
CA PRO A 143 -6.49 6.75 -10.68
C PRO A 143 -4.97 6.48 -10.60
N ILE A 144 -4.50 5.76 -9.59
CA ILE A 144 -3.08 5.39 -9.50
C ILE A 144 -2.65 4.56 -10.71
N ARG A 145 -3.47 3.60 -11.14
CA ARG A 145 -3.20 2.78 -12.33
C ARG A 145 -3.24 3.59 -13.62
N GLU A 146 -4.11 4.57 -13.73
CA GLU A 146 -4.16 5.48 -14.87
C GLU A 146 -2.86 6.29 -14.95
N ILE A 147 -2.43 6.91 -13.84
CA ILE A 147 -1.15 7.61 -13.77
C ILE A 147 0.01 6.68 -14.12
N ALA A 148 0.02 5.46 -13.59
CA ALA A 148 1.06 4.47 -13.86
C ALA A 148 1.14 4.12 -15.36
N ALA A 149 0.01 3.90 -16.02
CA ALA A 149 -0.06 3.62 -17.46
C ALA A 149 0.43 4.80 -18.31
N ASP A 150 0.09 6.03 -17.90
CA ASP A 150 0.47 7.25 -18.64
C ASP A 150 1.95 7.62 -18.47
N THR A 151 2.56 7.20 -17.36
CA THR A 151 3.94 7.58 -17.00
C THR A 151 4.96 6.46 -17.14
N GLY A 152 4.52 5.24 -17.46
CA GLY A 152 5.41 4.08 -17.61
C GLY A 152 5.97 3.54 -16.29
N HIS A 153 5.41 3.94 -15.14
CA HIS A 153 5.75 3.44 -13.81
C HIS A 153 4.80 2.33 -13.37
N THR A 154 5.18 1.60 -12.33
CA THR A 154 4.27 0.67 -11.68
C THR A 154 3.29 1.41 -10.74
N PRO A 155 2.08 0.86 -10.47
CA PRO A 155 1.19 1.41 -9.45
C PRO A 155 1.85 1.57 -8.08
N ALA A 156 2.73 0.66 -7.68
CA ALA A 156 3.47 0.78 -6.43
C ALA A 156 4.36 2.03 -6.41
N GLU A 157 5.14 2.27 -7.48
CA GLU A 157 5.99 3.45 -7.62
C GLU A 157 5.17 4.74 -7.61
N VAL A 158 4.05 4.77 -8.33
CA VAL A 158 3.13 5.93 -8.30
C VAL A 158 2.60 6.18 -6.88
N GLY A 159 2.23 5.14 -6.14
CA GLY A 159 1.80 5.26 -4.74
C GLY A 159 2.87 5.91 -3.86
N TYR A 160 4.13 5.51 -4.01
CA TYR A 160 5.27 6.11 -3.30
C TYR A 160 5.49 7.58 -3.70
N ALA A 161 5.44 7.90 -4.99
CA ALA A 161 5.57 9.27 -5.47
C ALA A 161 4.47 10.19 -4.95
N LEU A 162 3.21 9.73 -4.94
CA LEU A 162 2.06 10.46 -4.39
C LEU A 162 2.24 10.74 -2.89
N PHE A 163 2.71 9.75 -2.13
CA PHE A 163 3.03 9.90 -0.72
C PHE A 163 4.12 10.95 -0.49
N ALA A 164 5.23 10.86 -1.24
CA ALA A 164 6.35 11.81 -1.12
C ALA A 164 5.94 13.22 -1.52
N TYR A 165 5.10 13.37 -2.52
CA TYR A 165 4.55 14.66 -2.93
C TYR A 165 3.82 15.34 -1.78
N ASP A 166 2.91 14.65 -1.12
CA ASP A 166 2.21 15.22 0.03
C ASP A 166 3.17 15.53 1.19
N ALA A 167 4.15 14.67 1.45
CA ALA A 167 5.13 14.90 2.52
C ALA A 167 5.92 16.20 2.34
N VAL A 168 6.23 16.56 1.08
CA VAL A 168 6.95 17.80 0.74
C VAL A 168 6.03 19.02 0.73
N HIS A 169 4.78 18.88 0.26
CA HIS A 169 3.88 20.01 0.00
C HIS A 169 2.81 20.25 1.07
N ARG A 170 2.74 19.38 2.07
CA ARG A 170 1.78 19.54 3.16
C ARG A 170 2.18 20.71 4.07
N GLU A 171 1.28 21.68 4.23
CA GLU A 171 1.40 22.70 5.26
C GLU A 171 0.83 22.17 6.59
N GLY A 172 1.64 22.17 7.64
CA GLY A 172 1.25 21.75 8.98
C GLY A 172 1.65 20.31 9.36
N THR A 173 1.49 19.97 10.64
CA THR A 173 1.75 18.64 11.18
C THR A 173 0.52 17.74 11.03
N LEU A 174 0.75 16.45 10.71
CA LEU A 174 -0.27 15.41 10.86
C LEU A 174 -0.59 15.24 12.36
N HIS A 175 -1.81 15.48 12.75
CA HIS A 175 -2.34 15.09 14.05
C HIS A 175 -3.16 13.82 13.92
#